data_5a3cef48dd42e5729682bae2be3cf878
#
_entry.id   5a3cef48dd42e5729682bae2be3cf878
#
_cell.length_a   1.000
_cell.length_b   1.000
_cell.length_c   1.000
_cell.angle_alpha   90.00
_cell.angle_beta   90.00
_cell.angle_gamma   90.00
#
_symmetry.space_group_name_H-M   'P 1'
#
loop_
_entity.id
_entity.type
_entity.pdbx_description
1 polymer ?
#
loop_
_entity_poly.entity_id
_entity_poly.type
_entity_poly.pdbx_seq_one_letter_code
_entity_poly.pdbx_strand_id
1 'polypeptide(L)'
;MKKFVYIVFILLLSFVNKSLFAQNSNEVTAKMILGNPKYQGMCYGGYRTNTRDKEPTVSEVKEDLKILAAINIKIIRTYNLHHEEILNVLKAITELKKENPKFEMYVMLGAWIDCKNAWTEFPPIHEEESQRNAIEIQKAVELTNQYPEIIKIISVGNEAMVKWATSYYVTPDIILKWVNHLQELKKQEKLPKNLWITSSDNYLSWGGGDAQYHTEDLNKLIEAVDFISMHTYPIHDERFFPEIWGVKENEANLSDKMKIDTAMVRARDYAISQYNGVVKYMKSIGVNKPVEMGETGWTTIDAIYYGVEGSKAADEYKAAQYYKLMREWSNKQKITCFYFEVFDENWKDGSNPNGYENHFGLFNLQNQAKFALWDKIDKGIFKGLTRNGKPITKTYDGNEKALWQDVKVPRFINKQN
;
A
#
# COMPACT_ATOMS: atom_id res chain seq x y z
N MET A 1 1.49 -30.87 65.54
CA MET A 1 1.45 -31.19 64.11
C MET A 1 0.39 -30.35 63.40
N LYS A 2 0.60 -29.04 63.22
CA LYS A 2 -0.29 -28.13 62.45
C LYS A 2 0.50 -26.88 62.03
N LYS A 3 1.65 -26.96 61.31
CA LYS A 3 2.39 -25.85 60.76
C LYS A 3 3.15 -26.18 59.47
N PHE A 4 2.76 -27.20 58.69
CA PHE A 4 3.50 -27.60 57.49
C PHE A 4 2.69 -27.63 56.20
N VAL A 5 1.46 -27.03 56.15
CA VAL A 5 0.57 -27.12 54.99
C VAL A 5 0.45 -25.80 54.22
N TYR A 6 1.01 -24.68 54.70
CA TYR A 6 0.81 -23.35 54.07
C TYR A 6 1.93 -22.86 53.13
N ILE A 7 3.02 -23.63 52.96
CA ILE A 7 4.14 -23.18 52.10
C ILE A 7 4.11 -23.77 50.69
N VAL A 8 3.31 -24.80 50.43
CA VAL A 8 3.28 -25.43 49.10
C VAL A 8 2.28 -24.76 48.14
N PHE A 9 1.35 -23.91 48.58
CA PHE A 9 0.32 -23.29 47.75
C PHE A 9 0.72 -21.94 47.16
N ILE A 10 1.82 -21.32 47.60
CA ILE A 10 2.29 -20.02 47.06
C ILE A 10 3.31 -20.18 45.93
N LEU A 11 3.90 -21.37 45.78
CA LEU A 11 4.87 -21.64 44.69
C LEU A 11 4.25 -22.12 43.37
N LEU A 12 2.94 -22.40 43.32
CA LEU A 12 2.23 -22.84 42.12
C LEU A 12 1.51 -21.72 41.35
N LEU A 13 1.46 -20.50 41.91
CA LEU A 13 0.84 -19.33 41.24
C LEU A 13 1.82 -18.42 40.54
N SER A 14 3.12 -18.67 40.60
CA SER A 14 4.16 -17.87 39.90
C SER A 14 4.64 -18.49 38.58
N PHE A 15 4.09 -19.61 38.14
CA PHE A 15 4.50 -20.30 36.91
C PHE A 15 3.49 -20.24 35.77
N VAL A 16 2.36 -19.51 35.89
CA VAL A 16 1.30 -19.50 34.88
C VAL A 16 1.40 -18.32 33.90
N ASN A 17 2.35 -17.39 34.07
CA ASN A 17 2.49 -16.23 33.17
C ASN A 17 3.80 -16.15 32.34
N LYS A 18 4.46 -17.27 32.11
CA LYS A 18 5.62 -17.33 31.21
C LYS A 18 5.40 -18.40 30.14
N SER A 19 4.53 -18.17 29.17
CA SER A 19 4.61 -18.85 27.88
C SER A 19 3.39 -18.53 26.98
N LEU A 20 3.17 -17.26 26.63
CA LEU A 20 2.22 -16.95 25.56
C LEU A 20 2.90 -16.62 24.22
N PHE A 21 4.23 -16.54 24.20
CA PHE A 21 5.00 -16.34 22.96
C PHE A 21 6.11 -17.40 22.81
N ALA A 22 5.78 -18.68 23.01
CA ALA A 22 6.64 -19.73 22.48
C ALA A 22 6.60 -19.60 20.96
N GLN A 23 7.71 -19.21 20.37
CA GLN A 23 7.90 -19.06 18.93
C GLN A 23 7.61 -20.41 18.27
N ASN A 24 6.40 -20.58 17.72
CA ASN A 24 6.07 -21.72 16.88
C ASN A 24 7.05 -21.69 15.69
N SER A 25 7.85 -22.74 15.52
CA SER A 25 8.84 -22.87 14.44
C SER A 25 8.24 -22.75 13.03
N ASN A 26 6.93 -22.65 12.91
CA ASN A 26 6.16 -22.51 11.66
C ASN A 26 5.48 -21.16 11.50
N GLU A 27 5.74 -20.18 12.38
CA GLU A 27 5.12 -18.86 12.24
C GLU A 27 5.71 -18.08 11.07
N VAL A 28 4.82 -17.62 10.17
CA VAL A 28 5.21 -16.72 9.06
C VAL A 28 5.48 -15.32 9.63
N THR A 29 6.66 -14.77 9.36
CA THR A 29 7.11 -13.48 9.87
C THR A 29 7.17 -12.43 8.76
N ALA A 30 7.21 -11.13 9.12
CA ALA A 30 7.41 -10.04 8.15
C ALA A 30 8.67 -10.28 7.29
N LYS A 31 9.78 -10.75 7.90
CA LYS A 31 11.02 -11.09 7.19
C LYS A 31 10.86 -12.19 6.14
N MET A 32 9.96 -13.15 6.34
CA MET A 32 9.68 -14.23 5.38
C MET A 32 8.77 -13.76 4.24
N ILE A 33 7.95 -12.74 4.49
CA ILE A 33 6.99 -12.17 3.55
C ILE A 33 7.69 -11.16 2.63
N LEU A 34 8.33 -10.16 3.22
CA LEU A 34 8.90 -9.05 2.45
C LEU A 34 10.04 -9.51 1.56
N GLY A 35 10.03 -9.03 0.32
CA GLY A 35 10.97 -9.44 -0.73
C GLY A 35 10.76 -10.85 -1.29
N ASN A 36 9.72 -11.55 -0.86
CA ASN A 36 9.44 -12.92 -1.32
C ASN A 36 8.32 -12.93 -2.38
N PRO A 37 8.61 -13.28 -3.65
CA PRO A 37 7.61 -13.29 -4.74
C PRO A 37 6.39 -14.19 -4.52
N LYS A 38 6.45 -15.10 -3.55
CA LYS A 38 5.29 -15.93 -3.16
C LYS A 38 4.25 -15.15 -2.34
N TYR A 39 4.62 -13.98 -1.82
CA TYR A 39 3.76 -13.10 -1.03
C TYR A 39 3.61 -11.76 -1.74
N GLN A 40 2.73 -11.74 -2.75
CA GLN A 40 2.46 -10.50 -3.47
C GLN A 40 1.67 -9.53 -2.58
N GLY A 41 2.07 -8.25 -2.61
CA GLY A 41 1.44 -7.17 -1.86
C GLY A 41 0.43 -6.38 -2.70
N MET A 42 -0.62 -5.85 -2.05
CA MET A 42 -1.62 -4.97 -2.66
C MET A 42 -2.14 -3.96 -1.65
N CYS A 43 -2.35 -2.73 -2.08
CA CYS A 43 -3.11 -1.75 -1.32
C CYS A 43 -4.60 -2.08 -1.39
N TYR A 44 -5.30 -2.02 -0.26
CA TYR A 44 -6.68 -2.48 -0.16
C TYR A 44 -7.58 -1.43 0.49
N GLY A 45 -8.69 -1.13 -0.19
CA GLY A 45 -9.89 -0.50 0.28
C GLY A 45 -11.10 -1.27 -0.22
N GLY A 46 -12.04 -1.58 0.68
CA GLY A 46 -13.17 -2.46 0.40
C GLY A 46 -14.48 -1.74 0.08
N TYR A 47 -14.48 -0.41 0.04
CA TYR A 47 -15.70 0.39 -0.19
C TYR A 47 -16.31 0.11 -1.56
N ARG A 48 -17.66 0.16 -1.63
CA ARG A 48 -18.41 -0.25 -2.80
C ARG A 48 -19.20 0.88 -3.45
N THR A 49 -19.12 2.07 -2.90
CA THR A 49 -19.88 3.26 -3.33
C THR A 49 -18.95 4.46 -3.49
N ASN A 50 -19.50 5.57 -3.95
CA ASN A 50 -18.77 6.83 -4.07
C ASN A 50 -18.70 7.64 -2.76
N THR A 51 -19.02 7.00 -1.62
CA THR A 51 -18.83 7.55 -0.27
C THR A 51 -18.32 6.48 0.66
N ARG A 52 -17.86 6.86 1.85
CA ARG A 52 -17.47 5.94 2.94
C ARG A 52 -18.52 5.84 4.05
N ASP A 53 -19.74 6.28 3.80
CA ASP A 53 -20.81 6.26 4.81
C ASP A 53 -21.25 4.85 5.18
N LYS A 54 -20.99 3.88 4.30
CA LYS A 54 -21.29 2.47 4.54
C LYS A 54 -19.98 1.66 4.50
N GLU A 55 -19.58 1.20 5.67
CA GLU A 55 -18.43 0.32 5.82
C GLU A 55 -18.67 -1.04 5.15
N PRO A 56 -17.65 -1.61 4.47
CA PRO A 56 -17.75 -2.95 3.91
C PRO A 56 -17.93 -3.99 5.02
N THR A 57 -18.95 -4.85 4.86
CA THR A 57 -19.26 -5.91 5.82
C THR A 57 -18.22 -7.03 5.77
N VAL A 58 -18.15 -7.86 6.82
CA VAL A 58 -17.27 -9.05 6.86
C VAL A 58 -17.51 -9.96 5.64
N SER A 59 -18.79 -10.15 5.23
CA SER A 59 -19.12 -10.97 4.06
C SER A 59 -18.59 -10.39 2.76
N GLU A 60 -18.73 -9.07 2.57
CA GLU A 60 -18.21 -8.36 1.40
C GLU A 60 -16.67 -8.41 1.36
N VAL A 61 -16.01 -8.21 2.50
CA VAL A 61 -14.55 -8.34 2.60
C VAL A 61 -14.10 -9.77 2.29
N LYS A 62 -14.84 -10.81 2.72
CA LYS A 62 -14.53 -12.21 2.37
C LYS A 62 -14.59 -12.46 0.86
N GLU A 63 -15.52 -11.84 0.13
CA GLU A 63 -15.52 -11.88 -1.33
C GLU A 63 -14.23 -11.29 -1.91
N ASP A 64 -13.86 -10.09 -1.46
CA ASP A 64 -12.66 -9.38 -1.92
C ASP A 64 -11.37 -10.19 -1.64
N LEU A 65 -11.23 -10.72 -0.43
CA LEU A 65 -10.05 -11.50 -0.05
C LEU A 65 -9.92 -12.82 -0.83
N LYS A 66 -11.03 -13.44 -1.21
CA LYS A 66 -11.02 -14.63 -2.10
C LYS A 66 -10.54 -14.26 -3.50
N ILE A 67 -10.98 -13.12 -4.04
CA ILE A 67 -10.52 -12.58 -5.33
C ILE A 67 -9.01 -12.31 -5.28
N LEU A 68 -8.53 -11.66 -4.22
CA LEU A 68 -7.12 -11.36 -4.01
C LEU A 68 -6.28 -12.65 -3.92
N ALA A 69 -6.71 -13.61 -3.13
CA ALA A 69 -6.02 -14.89 -2.98
C ALA A 69 -5.94 -15.65 -4.32
N ALA A 70 -6.96 -15.57 -5.18
CA ALA A 70 -6.99 -16.19 -6.50
C ALA A 70 -5.90 -15.64 -7.44
N ILE A 71 -5.47 -14.39 -7.28
CA ILE A 71 -4.37 -13.77 -8.03
C ILE A 71 -3.05 -13.75 -7.24
N ASN A 72 -2.94 -14.62 -6.21
CA ASN A 72 -1.74 -14.81 -5.39
C ASN A 72 -1.33 -13.58 -4.56
N ILE A 73 -2.27 -12.71 -4.21
CA ILE A 73 -2.03 -11.67 -3.20
C ILE A 73 -2.13 -12.32 -1.83
N LYS A 74 -1.11 -12.14 -1.00
CA LYS A 74 -1.02 -12.73 0.34
C LYS A 74 -0.72 -11.73 1.43
N ILE A 75 -0.45 -10.49 1.10
CA ILE A 75 -0.36 -9.39 2.06
C ILE A 75 -1.07 -8.17 1.51
N ILE A 76 -1.94 -7.59 2.32
CA ILE A 76 -2.62 -6.34 2.00
C ILE A 76 -2.11 -5.22 2.91
N ARG A 77 -2.11 -4.00 2.38
CA ARG A 77 -1.82 -2.79 3.13
C ARG A 77 -3.09 -1.99 3.33
N THR A 78 -3.33 -1.56 4.58
CA THR A 78 -4.44 -0.67 4.99
C THR A 78 -3.89 0.67 5.48
N TYR A 79 -4.76 1.65 5.79
CA TYR A 79 -4.35 3.05 5.91
C TYR A 79 -4.60 3.70 7.26
N ASN A 80 -5.69 3.33 7.93
CA ASN A 80 -6.12 3.95 9.18
C ASN A 80 -6.92 2.97 10.03
N LEU A 81 -7.18 3.34 11.29
CA LEU A 81 -7.87 2.53 12.27
C LEU A 81 -9.16 3.16 12.80
N HIS A 82 -9.49 4.37 12.36
CA HIS A 82 -10.71 5.05 12.81
C HIS A 82 -11.97 4.56 12.09
N HIS A 83 -11.83 3.82 10.99
CA HIS A 83 -12.94 3.13 10.32
C HIS A 83 -13.09 1.68 10.78
N GLU A 84 -14.32 1.14 10.70
CA GLU A 84 -14.62 -0.26 11.04
C GLU A 84 -14.08 -1.24 9.99
N GLU A 85 -13.75 -0.75 8.78
CA GLU A 85 -13.25 -1.57 7.67
C GLU A 85 -12.13 -2.51 8.13
N ILE A 86 -11.14 -2.01 8.87
CA ILE A 86 -10.00 -2.83 9.32
C ILE A 86 -10.44 -3.98 10.24
N LEU A 87 -11.39 -3.74 11.14
CA LEU A 87 -11.91 -4.79 12.01
C LEU A 87 -12.62 -5.87 11.19
N ASN A 88 -13.36 -5.48 10.17
CA ASN A 88 -14.04 -6.40 9.26
C ASN A 88 -13.04 -7.18 8.39
N VAL A 89 -11.92 -6.57 7.99
CA VAL A 89 -10.80 -7.26 7.31
C VAL A 89 -10.21 -8.34 8.21
N LEU A 90 -9.86 -8.03 9.45
CA LEU A 90 -9.25 -8.99 10.40
C LEU A 90 -10.20 -10.14 10.73
N LYS A 91 -11.49 -9.84 10.94
CA LYS A 91 -12.55 -10.85 11.13
C LYS A 91 -12.69 -11.75 9.89
N ALA A 92 -12.76 -11.17 8.71
CA ALA A 92 -12.90 -11.90 7.43
C ALA A 92 -11.70 -12.86 7.21
N ILE A 93 -10.46 -12.39 7.42
CA ILE A 93 -9.27 -13.26 7.35
C ILE A 93 -9.36 -14.40 8.36
N THR A 94 -9.75 -14.10 9.59
CA THR A 94 -9.89 -15.10 10.65
C THR A 94 -10.91 -16.18 10.29
N GLU A 95 -12.06 -15.78 9.76
CA GLU A 95 -13.10 -16.72 9.31
C GLU A 95 -12.64 -17.54 8.11
N LEU A 96 -12.00 -16.93 7.11
CA LEU A 96 -11.49 -17.64 5.95
C LEU A 96 -10.40 -18.66 6.33
N LYS A 97 -9.53 -18.34 7.29
CA LYS A 97 -8.55 -19.30 7.83
C LYS A 97 -9.21 -20.46 8.58
N LYS A 98 -10.33 -20.24 9.27
CA LYS A 98 -11.12 -21.31 9.91
C LYS A 98 -11.82 -22.19 8.86
N GLU A 99 -12.38 -21.60 7.80
CA GLU A 99 -13.02 -22.33 6.69
C GLU A 99 -12.02 -23.13 5.86
N ASN A 100 -10.83 -22.57 5.66
CA ASN A 100 -9.74 -23.19 4.91
C ASN A 100 -8.39 -22.93 5.61
N PRO A 101 -7.84 -23.88 6.36
CA PRO A 101 -6.54 -23.73 7.04
C PRO A 101 -5.35 -23.44 6.12
N LYS A 102 -5.49 -23.62 4.79
CA LYS A 102 -4.48 -23.25 3.79
C LYS A 102 -4.63 -21.83 3.29
N PHE A 103 -5.66 -21.09 3.71
CA PHE A 103 -5.85 -19.70 3.35
C PHE A 103 -4.77 -18.85 4.01
N GLU A 104 -3.99 -18.13 3.19
CA GLU A 104 -2.95 -17.24 3.66
C GLU A 104 -3.28 -15.81 3.24
N MET A 105 -3.46 -14.94 4.23
CA MET A 105 -3.55 -13.50 4.05
C MET A 105 -2.98 -12.82 5.30
N TYR A 106 -2.11 -11.83 5.08
CA TYR A 106 -1.45 -11.03 6.11
C TYR A 106 -1.76 -9.56 5.91
N VAL A 107 -1.49 -8.75 6.93
CA VAL A 107 -1.80 -7.32 6.94
C VAL A 107 -0.56 -6.51 7.31
N MET A 108 -0.25 -5.51 6.50
CA MET A 108 0.49 -4.33 6.86
C MET A 108 -0.53 -3.29 7.34
N LEU A 109 -0.60 -3.13 8.66
CA LEU A 109 -1.58 -2.30 9.33
C LEU A 109 -1.15 -0.84 9.30
N GLY A 110 -1.92 0.04 8.66
CA GLY A 110 -1.68 1.48 8.68
C GLY A 110 -2.29 2.13 9.92
N ALA A 111 -1.50 2.91 10.65
CA ALA A 111 -1.95 3.82 11.69
C ALA A 111 -1.81 5.26 11.19
N TRP A 112 -2.92 5.97 11.05
CA TRP A 112 -2.93 7.33 10.51
C TRP A 112 -2.27 8.31 11.48
N ILE A 113 -1.36 9.15 10.96
CA ILE A 113 -0.71 10.22 11.71
C ILE A 113 -0.93 11.53 10.98
N ASP A 114 -1.34 12.53 11.70
CA ASP A 114 -1.51 13.89 11.19
C ASP A 114 -1.08 14.97 12.21
N CYS A 115 -0.94 16.19 11.72
CA CYS A 115 -0.56 17.33 12.54
C CYS A 115 -1.75 17.90 13.32
N LYS A 116 -1.45 18.77 14.28
CA LYS A 116 -2.48 19.55 14.99
C LYS A 116 -3.27 20.39 14.01
N ASN A 117 -4.58 20.47 14.23
CA ASN A 117 -5.57 21.13 13.39
C ASN A 117 -5.75 20.53 11.98
N ALA A 118 -5.14 19.38 11.65
CA ALA A 118 -5.39 18.71 10.40
C ALA A 118 -6.90 18.45 10.18
N TRP A 119 -7.36 18.73 8.97
CA TRP A 119 -8.77 18.56 8.55
C TRP A 119 -9.79 19.41 9.31
N THR A 120 -9.36 20.54 9.89
CA THR A 120 -10.22 21.51 10.56
C THR A 120 -10.22 22.86 9.82
N GLU A 121 -11.03 23.81 10.29
CA GLU A 121 -11.02 25.21 9.80
C GLU A 121 -9.80 26.02 10.26
N PHE A 122 -9.05 25.52 11.26
CA PHE A 122 -7.86 26.18 11.76
C PHE A 122 -6.63 25.83 10.93
N PRO A 123 -5.64 26.73 10.81
CA PRO A 123 -4.40 26.44 10.12
C PRO A 123 -3.68 25.21 10.72
N PRO A 124 -3.23 24.25 9.91
CA PRO A 124 -2.41 23.13 10.36
C PRO A 124 -1.10 23.60 11.01
N ILE A 125 -0.68 22.92 12.08
CA ILE A 125 0.59 23.16 12.77
C ILE A 125 1.42 21.89 12.64
N HIS A 126 2.34 21.88 11.70
CA HIS A 126 3.04 20.68 11.24
C HIS A 126 4.07 20.13 12.22
N GLU A 127 4.57 20.98 13.12
CA GLU A 127 5.52 20.65 14.20
C GLU A 127 4.83 20.15 15.48
N GLU A 128 3.49 20.15 15.50
CA GLU A 128 2.69 19.64 16.61
C GLU A 128 1.78 18.51 16.13
N GLU A 129 1.71 17.42 16.89
CA GLU A 129 0.88 16.29 16.53
C GLU A 129 -0.59 16.46 16.91
N SER A 130 -1.49 15.78 16.19
CA SER A 130 -2.89 15.62 16.55
C SER A 130 -3.05 14.69 17.74
N GLN A 131 -4.02 14.96 18.62
CA GLN A 131 -4.39 14.04 19.71
C GLN A 131 -4.92 12.69 19.19
N ARG A 132 -5.40 12.63 17.95
CA ARG A 132 -5.86 11.38 17.31
C ARG A 132 -4.75 10.37 17.10
N ASN A 133 -3.50 10.83 16.95
CA ASN A 133 -2.36 9.96 16.71
C ASN A 133 -2.16 8.92 17.82
N ALA A 134 -2.30 9.34 19.08
CA ALA A 134 -2.20 8.43 20.23
C ALA A 134 -3.29 7.36 20.21
N ILE A 135 -4.50 7.71 19.79
CA ILE A 135 -5.63 6.78 19.68
C ILE A 135 -5.38 5.76 18.57
N GLU A 136 -4.90 6.20 17.41
CA GLU A 136 -4.53 5.33 16.28
C GLU A 136 -3.44 4.34 16.69
N ILE A 137 -2.37 4.81 17.33
CA ILE A 137 -1.27 3.95 17.78
C ILE A 137 -1.72 2.96 18.85
N GLN A 138 -2.52 3.40 19.83
CA GLN A 138 -3.06 2.50 20.85
C GLN A 138 -3.91 1.39 20.19
N LYS A 139 -4.81 1.74 19.28
CA LYS A 139 -5.63 0.78 18.54
C LYS A 139 -4.78 -0.19 17.69
N ALA A 140 -3.69 0.30 17.09
CA ALA A 140 -2.74 -0.55 16.37
C ALA A 140 -2.10 -1.61 17.29
N VAL A 141 -1.70 -1.21 18.50
CA VAL A 141 -1.15 -2.13 19.52
C VAL A 141 -2.18 -3.17 19.94
N GLU A 142 -3.41 -2.73 20.25
CA GLU A 142 -4.51 -3.62 20.66
C GLU A 142 -4.83 -4.67 19.58
N LEU A 143 -5.00 -4.22 18.32
CA LEU A 143 -5.32 -5.11 17.21
C LEU A 143 -4.16 -6.07 16.89
N THR A 144 -2.92 -5.60 16.96
CA THR A 144 -1.76 -6.46 16.74
C THR A 144 -1.68 -7.58 17.77
N ASN A 145 -1.96 -7.30 19.04
CA ASN A 145 -2.00 -8.30 20.09
C ASN A 145 -3.21 -9.24 19.97
N GLN A 146 -4.32 -8.76 19.43
CA GLN A 146 -5.52 -9.58 19.20
C GLN A 146 -5.36 -10.50 17.97
N TYR A 147 -4.61 -10.06 16.92
CA TYR A 147 -4.45 -10.76 15.66
C TYR A 147 -2.98 -10.97 15.26
N PRO A 148 -2.10 -11.52 16.15
CA PRO A 148 -0.66 -11.60 15.89
C PRO A 148 -0.30 -12.51 14.71
N GLU A 149 -1.17 -13.48 14.39
CA GLU A 149 -1.00 -14.40 13.26
C GLU A 149 -1.35 -13.73 11.90
N ILE A 150 -1.99 -12.56 11.91
CA ILE A 150 -2.45 -11.85 10.71
C ILE A 150 -1.64 -10.58 10.49
N ILE A 151 -1.53 -9.72 11.52
CA ILE A 151 -0.80 -8.47 11.45
C ILE A 151 0.70 -8.75 11.59
N LYS A 152 1.46 -8.46 10.54
CA LYS A 152 2.91 -8.71 10.51
C LYS A 152 3.72 -7.42 10.47
N ILE A 153 3.08 -6.31 10.12
CA ILE A 153 3.73 -5.00 9.98
C ILE A 153 2.78 -3.93 10.51
N ILE A 154 3.33 -2.94 11.24
CA ILE A 154 2.66 -1.66 11.51
C ILE A 154 3.37 -0.58 10.69
N SER A 155 2.59 0.20 9.94
CA SER A 155 3.03 1.42 9.26
C SER A 155 2.53 2.64 10.01
N VAL A 156 3.45 3.44 10.52
CA VAL A 156 3.18 4.68 11.26
C VAL A 156 3.08 5.83 10.27
N GLY A 157 1.88 6.30 10.01
CA GLY A 157 1.59 7.33 9.01
C GLY A 157 1.48 6.79 7.58
N ASN A 158 0.79 7.57 6.74
CA ASN A 158 0.67 7.39 5.31
C ASN A 158 0.90 8.74 4.63
N GLU A 159 1.99 8.87 3.86
CA GLU A 159 2.38 10.15 3.25
C GLU A 159 2.31 11.31 4.25
N ALA A 160 2.70 11.00 5.49
CA ALA A 160 2.57 11.92 6.59
C ALA A 160 3.69 12.95 6.67
N MET A 161 4.82 12.73 5.98
CA MET A 161 5.98 13.66 6.01
C MET A 161 6.12 14.45 4.71
N VAL A 162 5.30 14.18 3.69
CA VAL A 162 5.42 14.83 2.39
C VAL A 162 4.82 16.24 2.44
N LYS A 163 5.66 17.26 2.22
CA LYS A 163 5.34 18.68 2.46
C LYS A 163 4.22 19.26 1.57
N TRP A 164 3.91 18.65 0.43
CA TRP A 164 2.78 19.07 -0.40
C TRP A 164 1.42 18.66 0.19
N ALA A 165 1.38 17.73 1.15
CA ALA A 165 0.17 17.37 1.90
C ALA A 165 -0.14 18.42 2.98
N THR A 166 -0.26 19.67 2.58
CA THR A 166 -0.33 20.86 3.46
C THR A 166 -1.46 20.85 4.48
N SER A 167 -2.48 20.03 4.29
CA SER A 167 -3.60 19.90 5.25
C SER A 167 -3.28 18.99 6.44
N TYR A 168 -2.22 18.17 6.40
CA TYR A 168 -2.00 17.19 7.47
C TYR A 168 -0.56 16.75 7.72
N TYR A 169 0.43 17.12 6.88
CA TYR A 169 1.76 16.58 7.07
C TYR A 169 2.37 16.93 8.44
N VAL A 170 3.27 16.11 8.90
CA VAL A 170 4.04 16.28 10.15
C VAL A 170 5.54 16.27 9.87
N THR A 171 6.32 16.82 10.79
CA THR A 171 7.78 16.69 10.76
C THR A 171 8.23 15.26 11.13
N PRO A 172 9.39 14.78 10.63
CA PRO A 172 9.85 13.41 10.84
C PRO A 172 10.01 12.98 12.31
N ASP A 173 10.25 13.93 13.23
CA ASP A 173 10.37 13.66 14.67
C ASP A 173 9.07 13.13 15.29
N ILE A 174 7.90 13.58 14.77
CA ILE A 174 6.59 13.05 15.21
C ILE A 174 6.43 11.58 14.82
N ILE A 175 6.81 11.23 13.59
CA ILE A 175 6.80 9.82 13.15
C ILE A 175 7.82 9.00 13.95
N LEU A 176 9.02 9.53 14.12
CA LEU A 176 10.09 8.91 14.91
C LEU A 176 9.66 8.62 16.35
N LYS A 177 8.96 9.55 17.00
CA LYS A 177 8.40 9.36 18.33
C LYS A 177 7.55 8.09 18.41
N TRP A 178 6.61 7.92 17.47
CA TRP A 178 5.70 6.79 17.48
C TRP A 178 6.35 5.48 17.04
N VAL A 179 7.28 5.52 16.09
CA VAL A 179 8.11 4.37 15.73
C VAL A 179 8.91 3.89 16.95
N ASN A 180 9.59 4.79 17.65
CA ASN A 180 10.36 4.46 18.85
C ASN A 180 9.46 3.90 19.97
N HIS A 181 8.26 4.47 20.16
CA HIS A 181 7.28 3.94 21.11
C HIS A 181 6.94 2.47 20.82
N LEU A 182 6.62 2.15 19.57
CA LEU A 182 6.29 0.77 19.16
C LEU A 182 7.50 -0.17 19.27
N GLN A 183 8.72 0.29 18.91
CA GLN A 183 9.94 -0.48 19.07
C GLN A 183 10.22 -0.78 20.56
N GLU A 184 9.96 0.17 21.47
CA GLU A 184 10.08 -0.04 22.89
C GLU A 184 9.07 -1.05 23.44
N LEU A 185 7.81 -1.02 22.96
CA LEU A 185 6.81 -2.04 23.30
C LEU A 185 7.24 -3.44 22.82
N LYS A 186 7.91 -3.57 21.68
CA LYS A 186 8.51 -4.84 21.24
C LYS A 186 9.60 -5.30 22.19
N LYS A 187 10.51 -4.42 22.62
CA LYS A 187 11.58 -4.74 23.60
C LYS A 187 11.01 -5.19 24.93
N GLN A 188 9.91 -4.56 25.36
CA GLN A 188 9.19 -4.91 26.59
C GLN A 188 8.30 -6.17 26.45
N GLU A 189 8.31 -6.85 25.32
CA GLU A 189 7.47 -8.01 25.01
C GLU A 189 5.95 -7.72 25.08
N LYS A 190 5.56 -6.44 24.95
CA LYS A 190 4.16 -5.98 24.85
C LYS A 190 3.61 -6.03 23.42
N LEU A 191 4.47 -6.25 22.44
CA LEU A 191 4.16 -6.52 21.04
C LEU A 191 4.96 -7.74 20.56
N PRO A 192 4.49 -8.47 19.53
CA PRO A 192 5.21 -9.62 18.99
C PRO A 192 6.63 -9.25 18.54
N LYS A 193 7.64 -10.02 18.91
CA LYS A 193 9.07 -9.78 18.57
C LYS A 193 9.30 -9.76 17.05
N ASN A 194 8.53 -10.55 16.29
CA ASN A 194 8.65 -10.67 14.84
C ASN A 194 7.82 -9.63 14.07
N LEU A 195 7.13 -8.72 14.76
CA LEU A 195 6.44 -7.59 14.17
C LEU A 195 7.45 -6.61 13.60
N TRP A 196 7.27 -6.16 12.37
CA TRP A 196 8.07 -5.09 11.77
C TRP A 196 7.34 -3.76 11.82
N ILE A 197 8.09 -2.69 12.06
CA ILE A 197 7.57 -1.32 12.20
C ILE A 197 8.25 -0.47 11.14
N THR A 198 7.44 0.30 10.40
CA THR A 198 7.88 1.24 9.38
C THR A 198 7.03 2.50 9.41
N SER A 199 7.35 3.46 8.56
CA SER A 199 6.45 4.48 8.02
C SER A 199 6.35 4.29 6.52
N SER A 200 5.24 4.69 5.91
CA SER A 200 5.03 4.54 4.47
C SER A 200 4.79 5.90 3.86
N ASP A 201 5.73 6.37 3.04
CA ASP A 201 5.75 7.75 2.58
C ASP A 201 6.38 7.90 1.19
N ASN A 202 6.20 9.05 0.58
CA ASN A 202 6.76 9.40 -0.71
C ASN A 202 8.30 9.29 -0.71
N TYR A 203 8.88 8.92 -1.84
CA TYR A 203 10.34 8.78 -1.99
C TYR A 203 11.11 10.06 -1.59
N LEU A 204 10.51 11.24 -1.80
CA LEU A 204 11.09 12.53 -1.37
C LEU A 204 11.25 12.59 0.15
N SER A 205 10.21 12.21 0.89
CA SER A 205 10.20 12.18 2.36
C SER A 205 11.24 11.23 2.94
N TRP A 206 11.61 10.19 2.18
CA TRP A 206 12.69 9.26 2.52
C TRP A 206 14.07 9.71 2.02
N GLY A 207 14.22 10.96 1.58
CA GLY A 207 15.48 11.54 1.14
C GLY A 207 15.92 11.10 -0.26
N GLY A 208 15.03 10.47 -1.05
CA GLY A 208 15.36 9.96 -2.39
C GLY A 208 15.47 11.02 -3.48
N GLY A 209 15.28 12.30 -3.15
CA GLY A 209 15.28 13.40 -4.12
C GLY A 209 15.77 14.71 -3.52
N ASP A 210 14.86 15.60 -3.16
CA ASP A 210 15.14 16.95 -2.72
C ASP A 210 15.85 17.00 -1.35
N ALA A 211 16.97 17.76 -1.29
CA ALA A 211 17.77 17.95 -0.09
C ALA A 211 17.02 18.62 1.09
N GLN A 212 15.90 19.29 0.86
CA GLN A 212 15.06 19.85 1.92
C GLN A 212 14.50 18.81 2.89
N TYR A 213 14.49 17.53 2.47
CA TYR A 213 14.06 16.41 3.32
C TYR A 213 15.24 15.78 4.10
N HIS A 214 16.50 16.13 3.80
CA HIS A 214 17.69 15.59 4.45
C HIS A 214 17.88 16.22 5.84
N THR A 215 17.16 15.71 6.83
CA THR A 215 17.22 16.22 8.21
C THR A 215 17.79 15.17 9.16
N GLU A 216 18.29 15.62 10.33
CA GLU A 216 18.77 14.70 11.37
C GLU A 216 17.65 13.77 11.87
N ASP A 217 16.43 14.27 12.00
CA ASP A 217 15.29 13.47 12.46
C ASP A 217 14.87 12.43 11.42
N LEU A 218 14.97 12.72 10.12
CA LEU A 218 14.80 11.70 9.08
C LEU A 218 15.87 10.62 9.20
N ASN A 219 17.14 10.99 9.45
CA ASN A 219 18.22 10.01 9.61
C ASN A 219 17.93 9.08 10.79
N LYS A 220 17.54 9.62 11.95
CA LYS A 220 17.11 8.85 13.12
C LYS A 220 15.91 7.96 12.83
N LEU A 221 14.96 8.45 12.05
CA LEU A 221 13.79 7.65 11.65
C LEU A 221 14.20 6.47 10.76
N ILE A 222 15.09 6.69 9.78
CA ILE A 222 15.62 5.62 8.93
C ILE A 222 16.37 4.56 9.79
N GLU A 223 17.05 4.98 10.85
CA GLU A 223 17.69 4.08 11.81
C GLU A 223 16.67 3.30 12.67
N ALA A 224 15.53 3.91 13.01
CA ALA A 224 14.56 3.34 13.93
C ALA A 224 13.61 2.33 13.29
N VAL A 225 13.23 2.49 12.01
CA VAL A 225 12.33 1.57 11.31
C VAL A 225 12.98 0.22 11.00
N ASP A 226 12.21 -0.85 10.88
CA ASP A 226 12.71 -2.17 10.48
C ASP A 226 13.02 -2.22 8.96
N PHE A 227 12.32 -1.44 8.15
CA PHE A 227 12.54 -1.26 6.71
C PHE A 227 11.94 0.07 6.25
N ILE A 228 12.31 0.55 5.07
CA ILE A 228 11.73 1.73 4.43
C ILE A 228 10.59 1.29 3.51
N SER A 229 9.39 1.85 3.70
CA SER A 229 8.24 1.68 2.82
C SER A 229 8.04 2.96 2.00
N MET A 230 8.47 2.95 0.74
CA MET A 230 8.45 4.15 -0.10
C MET A 230 7.33 4.12 -1.14
N HIS A 231 6.83 5.30 -1.50
CA HIS A 231 5.85 5.49 -2.56
C HIS A 231 6.48 6.16 -3.77
N THR A 232 6.02 5.77 -4.96
CA THR A 232 6.38 6.38 -6.23
C THR A 232 5.22 6.28 -7.23
N TYR A 233 4.91 7.41 -7.87
CA TYR A 233 3.82 7.51 -8.83
C TYR A 233 4.27 8.28 -10.08
N PRO A 234 4.94 7.65 -11.03
CA PRO A 234 5.35 8.31 -12.28
C PRO A 234 4.20 8.94 -13.05
N ILE A 235 2.98 8.42 -12.90
CA ILE A 235 1.78 9.00 -13.52
C ILE A 235 1.50 10.44 -13.03
N HIS A 236 1.84 10.78 -11.80
CA HIS A 236 1.68 12.14 -11.28
C HIS A 236 2.80 13.08 -11.76
N ASP A 237 3.99 12.52 -12.02
CA ASP A 237 5.18 13.28 -12.41
C ASP A 237 5.24 13.54 -13.93
N GLU A 238 4.47 12.83 -14.74
CA GLU A 238 4.49 12.93 -16.21
C GLU A 238 4.23 14.37 -16.73
N ARG A 239 3.47 15.17 -15.97
CA ARG A 239 3.19 16.58 -16.24
C ARG A 239 4.46 17.44 -16.16
N PHE A 240 5.35 17.14 -15.21
CA PHE A 240 6.54 17.94 -14.92
C PHE A 240 7.75 17.44 -15.70
N PHE A 241 7.75 16.16 -16.08
CA PHE A 241 8.85 15.48 -16.74
C PHE A 241 8.38 14.77 -18.02
N PRO A 242 7.97 15.53 -19.06
CA PRO A 242 7.43 14.96 -20.30
C PRO A 242 8.43 14.02 -21.03
N GLU A 243 9.74 14.18 -20.80
CA GLU A 243 10.78 13.29 -21.33
C GLU A 243 10.67 11.84 -20.83
N ILE A 244 10.01 11.61 -19.69
CA ILE A 244 9.74 10.27 -19.18
C ILE A 244 8.63 9.62 -19.99
N TRP A 245 7.62 10.42 -20.34
CA TRP A 245 6.35 9.96 -20.83
C TRP A 245 6.18 10.07 -22.34
N GLY A 246 6.57 11.20 -22.92
CA GLY A 246 6.29 11.51 -24.33
C GLY A 246 7.04 10.64 -25.33
N VAL A 247 6.61 10.68 -26.60
CA VAL A 247 7.29 10.03 -27.73
C VAL A 247 8.52 10.83 -28.11
N LYS A 248 9.68 10.17 -28.16
CA LYS A 248 10.96 10.80 -28.58
C LYS A 248 11.09 10.82 -30.11
N GLU A 249 11.93 11.71 -30.63
CA GLU A 249 12.16 11.85 -32.07
C GLU A 249 12.58 10.53 -32.75
N ASN A 250 13.48 9.77 -32.12
CA ASN A 250 13.94 8.48 -32.63
C ASN A 250 12.86 7.37 -32.53
N GLU A 251 11.73 7.62 -31.89
CA GLU A 251 10.59 6.71 -31.76
C GLU A 251 9.46 7.06 -32.75
N ALA A 252 9.59 8.15 -33.52
CA ALA A 252 8.54 8.65 -34.41
C ALA A 252 8.00 7.60 -35.38
N ASN A 253 8.89 6.76 -35.91
CA ASN A 253 8.56 5.72 -36.90
C ASN A 253 8.12 4.37 -36.29
N LEU A 254 8.06 4.26 -34.97
CA LEU A 254 7.53 3.06 -34.32
C LEU A 254 6.00 2.97 -34.51
N SER A 255 5.45 1.76 -34.45
CA SER A 255 4.01 1.59 -34.36
C SER A 255 3.47 2.23 -33.07
N ASP A 256 2.20 2.61 -33.07
CA ASP A 256 1.57 3.25 -31.89
C ASP A 256 1.71 2.40 -30.63
N LYS A 257 1.49 1.09 -30.76
CA LYS A 257 1.71 0.15 -29.65
C LYS A 257 3.16 0.21 -29.13
N MET A 258 4.15 0.22 -30.00
CA MET A 258 5.57 0.28 -29.60
C MET A 258 5.92 1.62 -28.95
N LYS A 259 5.36 2.73 -29.41
CA LYS A 259 5.53 4.05 -28.77
C LYS A 259 5.03 4.00 -27.33
N ILE A 260 3.83 3.44 -27.12
CA ILE A 260 3.25 3.28 -25.80
C ILE A 260 4.11 2.37 -24.92
N ASP A 261 4.44 1.17 -25.38
CA ASP A 261 5.23 0.20 -24.63
C ASP A 261 6.59 0.78 -24.21
N THR A 262 7.25 1.54 -25.09
CA THR A 262 8.51 2.21 -24.78
C THR A 262 8.35 3.31 -23.72
N ALA A 263 7.27 4.10 -23.80
CA ALA A 263 6.94 5.10 -22.78
C ALA A 263 6.69 4.43 -21.41
N MET A 264 5.97 3.31 -21.37
CA MET A 264 5.71 2.60 -20.12
C MET A 264 6.98 1.98 -19.51
N VAL A 265 7.93 1.54 -20.34
CA VAL A 265 9.26 1.12 -19.86
C VAL A 265 9.99 2.29 -19.20
N ARG A 266 9.95 3.49 -19.79
CA ARG A 266 10.56 4.69 -19.18
C ARG A 266 9.88 5.07 -17.86
N ALA A 267 8.55 4.99 -17.79
CA ALA A 267 7.82 5.25 -16.55
C ALA A 267 8.24 4.29 -15.42
N ARG A 268 8.38 2.98 -15.73
CA ARG A 268 8.95 2.01 -14.77
C ARG A 268 10.37 2.39 -14.37
N ASP A 269 11.25 2.72 -15.33
CA ASP A 269 12.65 3.06 -15.05
C ASP A 269 12.77 4.32 -14.21
N TYR A 270 11.83 5.26 -14.36
CA TYR A 270 11.72 6.43 -13.50
C TYR A 270 11.36 6.05 -12.06
N ALA A 271 10.37 5.19 -11.84
CA ALA A 271 10.07 4.66 -10.51
C ALA A 271 11.28 3.96 -9.89
N ILE A 272 12.03 3.19 -10.68
CA ILE A 272 13.27 2.54 -10.24
C ILE A 272 14.34 3.59 -9.88
N SER A 273 14.44 4.68 -10.59
CA SER A 273 15.40 5.74 -10.27
C SER A 273 15.10 6.41 -8.93
N GLN A 274 13.82 6.63 -8.63
CA GLN A 274 13.37 7.16 -7.33
C GLN A 274 13.66 6.17 -6.19
N TYR A 275 13.39 4.88 -6.40
CA TYR A 275 13.77 3.80 -5.48
C TYR A 275 15.29 3.82 -5.19
N ASN A 276 16.10 3.89 -6.25
CA ASN A 276 17.56 3.95 -6.10
C ASN A 276 18.03 5.21 -5.38
N GLY A 277 17.32 6.33 -5.54
CA GLY A 277 17.56 7.57 -4.78
C GLY A 277 17.43 7.34 -3.28
N VAL A 278 16.34 6.71 -2.83
CA VAL A 278 16.11 6.36 -1.42
C VAL A 278 17.21 5.42 -0.89
N VAL A 279 17.52 4.35 -1.65
CA VAL A 279 18.59 3.41 -1.28
C VAL A 279 19.95 4.13 -1.15
N LYS A 280 20.25 5.05 -2.07
CA LYS A 280 21.49 5.84 -2.06
C LYS A 280 21.55 6.73 -0.83
N TYR A 281 20.47 7.45 -0.51
CA TYR A 281 20.43 8.30 0.67
C TYR A 281 20.59 7.50 1.96
N MET A 282 19.83 6.44 2.15
CA MET A 282 19.94 5.55 3.30
C MET A 282 21.38 5.05 3.51
N LYS A 283 22.06 4.63 2.43
CA LYS A 283 23.46 4.18 2.50
C LYS A 283 24.44 5.32 2.81
N SER A 284 24.17 6.54 2.36
CA SER A 284 25.03 7.69 2.61
C SER A 284 25.11 8.09 4.09
N ILE A 285 24.05 7.75 4.86
CA ILE A 285 24.02 7.93 6.32
C ILE A 285 24.47 6.68 7.09
N GLY A 286 25.07 5.70 6.42
CA GLY A 286 25.62 4.49 7.06
C GLY A 286 24.60 3.40 7.37
N VAL A 287 23.33 3.52 6.93
CA VAL A 287 22.28 2.55 7.19
C VAL A 287 22.12 1.59 6.01
N ASN A 288 21.84 0.31 6.30
CA ASN A 288 21.58 -0.72 5.30
C ASN A 288 20.40 -1.61 5.73
N LYS A 289 19.21 -1.28 5.26
CA LYS A 289 17.95 -1.98 5.57
C LYS A 289 17.21 -2.31 4.28
N PRO A 290 16.20 -3.22 4.31
CA PRO A 290 15.31 -3.41 3.18
C PRO A 290 14.58 -2.10 2.83
N VAL A 291 14.41 -1.87 1.53
CA VAL A 291 13.55 -0.82 0.99
C VAL A 291 12.49 -1.53 0.15
N GLU A 292 11.23 -1.34 0.49
CA GLU A 292 10.10 -1.97 -0.16
C GLU A 292 9.22 -0.90 -0.82
N MET A 293 8.50 -1.27 -1.87
CA MET A 293 7.56 -0.37 -2.54
C MET A 293 6.24 -0.38 -1.77
N GLY A 294 6.03 0.62 -0.92
CA GLY A 294 4.81 0.77 -0.11
C GLY A 294 3.60 1.15 -0.92
N GLU A 295 3.80 1.94 -1.99
CA GLU A 295 2.79 2.21 -2.99
C GLU A 295 3.41 2.51 -4.35
N THR A 296 2.75 2.05 -5.39
CA THR A 296 2.88 2.51 -6.77
C THR A 296 1.65 2.07 -7.55
N GLY A 297 1.24 2.87 -8.52
CA GLY A 297 0.03 2.57 -9.30
C GLY A 297 -0.05 3.37 -10.58
N TRP A 298 -1.07 3.06 -11.37
CA TRP A 298 -1.37 3.77 -12.62
C TRP A 298 -2.88 3.86 -12.81
N THR A 299 -3.40 5.07 -12.90
CA THR A 299 -4.83 5.30 -13.12
C THR A 299 -5.23 5.03 -14.57
N THR A 300 -6.51 4.76 -14.80
CA THR A 300 -7.07 4.56 -16.15
C THR A 300 -7.77 5.79 -16.71
N ILE A 301 -7.85 6.89 -15.95
CA ILE A 301 -8.46 8.16 -16.36
C ILE A 301 -7.48 9.30 -16.11
N ASP A 302 -7.32 10.20 -17.09
CA ASP A 302 -6.47 11.39 -16.98
C ASP A 302 -7.04 12.41 -15.99
N ALA A 303 -6.15 13.12 -15.31
CA ALA A 303 -6.53 14.24 -14.46
C ALA A 303 -7.02 15.44 -15.30
N ILE A 304 -8.05 16.12 -14.80
CA ILE A 304 -8.70 17.25 -15.51
C ILE A 304 -7.78 18.44 -15.76
N TYR A 305 -6.73 18.63 -14.96
CA TYR A 305 -5.79 19.73 -15.14
C TYR A 305 -4.87 19.61 -16.37
N TYR A 306 -4.93 18.48 -17.08
CA TYR A 306 -4.28 18.33 -18.39
C TYR A 306 -5.11 18.88 -19.56
N GLY A 307 -6.32 19.42 -19.27
CA GLY A 307 -7.25 19.93 -20.27
C GLY A 307 -8.04 18.84 -20.98
N VAL A 308 -8.85 19.24 -21.96
CA VAL A 308 -9.81 18.36 -22.65
C VAL A 308 -9.15 17.16 -23.35
N GLU A 309 -7.93 17.35 -23.86
CA GLU A 309 -7.22 16.26 -24.54
C GLU A 309 -6.48 15.32 -23.57
N GLY A 310 -6.39 15.68 -22.30
CA GLY A 310 -5.64 14.94 -21.29
C GLY A 310 -4.14 14.83 -21.61
N SER A 311 -3.41 14.17 -20.73
CA SER A 311 -1.98 13.86 -20.91
C SER A 311 -1.75 12.72 -21.92
N LYS A 312 -2.78 11.93 -22.16
CA LYS A 312 -2.73 10.65 -22.90
C LYS A 312 -1.92 9.56 -22.16
N ALA A 313 -1.67 9.76 -20.88
CA ALA A 313 -0.96 8.81 -20.03
C ALA A 313 -1.87 7.72 -19.45
N ALA A 314 -3.16 8.01 -19.28
CA ALA A 314 -4.09 7.13 -18.59
C ALA A 314 -5.01 6.40 -19.59
N ASP A 315 -4.99 5.09 -19.54
CA ASP A 315 -5.96 4.14 -20.07
C ASP A 315 -5.68 2.73 -19.52
N GLU A 316 -6.58 1.80 -19.75
CA GLU A 316 -6.43 0.44 -19.21
C GLU A 316 -5.23 -0.34 -19.76
N TYR A 317 -4.83 -0.08 -21.01
CA TYR A 317 -3.66 -0.74 -21.59
C TYR A 317 -2.37 -0.30 -20.88
N LYS A 318 -2.19 0.99 -20.67
CA LYS A 318 -1.01 1.54 -19.98
C LYS A 318 -0.96 1.14 -18.52
N ALA A 319 -2.10 1.20 -17.82
CA ALA A 319 -2.22 0.72 -16.45
C ALA A 319 -1.82 -0.78 -16.34
N ALA A 320 -2.25 -1.60 -17.30
CA ALA A 320 -1.85 -3.02 -17.37
C ALA A 320 -0.36 -3.20 -17.63
N GLN A 321 0.24 -2.41 -18.54
CA GLN A 321 1.67 -2.46 -18.81
C GLN A 321 2.48 -2.05 -17.55
N TYR A 322 2.09 -0.96 -16.88
CA TYR A 322 2.77 -0.51 -15.67
C TYR A 322 2.69 -1.56 -14.55
N TYR A 323 1.49 -2.11 -14.30
CA TYR A 323 1.30 -3.20 -13.35
C TYR A 323 2.23 -4.39 -13.63
N LYS A 324 2.26 -4.87 -14.87
CA LYS A 324 3.12 -5.96 -15.31
C LYS A 324 4.60 -5.64 -15.10
N LEU A 325 5.06 -4.50 -15.59
CA LEU A 325 6.47 -4.08 -15.52
C LEU A 325 6.96 -3.92 -14.07
N MET A 326 6.13 -3.33 -13.20
CA MET A 326 6.47 -3.18 -11.79
C MET A 326 6.50 -4.54 -11.06
N ARG A 327 5.55 -5.45 -11.35
CA ARG A 327 5.56 -6.81 -10.80
C ARG A 327 6.79 -7.61 -11.25
N GLU A 328 7.15 -7.56 -12.53
CA GLU A 328 8.32 -8.23 -13.08
C GLU A 328 9.61 -7.73 -12.43
N TRP A 329 9.77 -6.40 -12.34
CA TRP A 329 10.94 -5.79 -11.73
C TRP A 329 11.03 -6.12 -10.23
N SER A 330 9.98 -5.88 -9.46
CA SER A 330 9.98 -6.09 -8.01
C SER A 330 10.22 -7.56 -7.65
N ASN A 331 9.60 -8.50 -8.36
CA ASN A 331 9.83 -9.93 -8.16
C ASN A 331 11.30 -10.33 -8.46
N LYS A 332 11.87 -9.82 -9.55
CA LYS A 332 13.28 -10.06 -9.90
C LYS A 332 14.24 -9.51 -8.85
N GLN A 333 13.95 -8.35 -8.29
CA GLN A 333 14.78 -7.70 -7.27
C GLN A 333 14.51 -8.22 -5.86
N LYS A 334 13.49 -9.08 -5.68
CA LYS A 334 13.00 -9.54 -4.36
C LYS A 334 12.60 -8.37 -3.48
N ILE A 335 11.78 -7.47 -4.04
CA ILE A 335 11.17 -6.33 -3.38
C ILE A 335 9.67 -6.60 -3.33
N THR A 336 9.04 -6.42 -2.17
CA THR A 336 7.58 -6.40 -2.10
C THR A 336 7.06 -5.10 -2.68
N CYS A 337 6.12 -5.23 -3.63
CA CYS A 337 5.42 -4.09 -4.20
C CYS A 337 3.94 -4.15 -3.78
N PHE A 338 3.54 -3.23 -2.92
CA PHE A 338 2.12 -2.98 -2.64
C PHE A 338 1.56 -2.12 -3.77
N TYR A 339 1.01 -2.80 -4.78
CA TYR A 339 0.44 -2.09 -5.93
C TYR A 339 -0.87 -1.41 -5.55
N PHE A 340 -1.03 -0.17 -5.93
CA PHE A 340 -2.18 0.66 -5.68
C PHE A 340 -3.05 0.71 -6.95
N GLU A 341 -4.27 0.12 -6.99
CA GLU A 341 -4.91 -0.60 -5.89
C GLU A 341 -5.78 -1.75 -6.41
N VAL A 342 -6.46 -2.47 -5.52
CA VAL A 342 -7.30 -3.63 -5.91
C VAL A 342 -8.53 -3.19 -6.68
N PHE A 343 -9.36 -2.35 -6.06
CA PHE A 343 -10.65 -1.89 -6.57
C PHE A 343 -10.64 -0.39 -6.76
N ASP A 344 -11.39 0.11 -7.72
CA ASP A 344 -11.66 1.53 -7.84
C ASP A 344 -12.33 2.06 -6.57
N GLU A 345 -11.85 3.19 -6.07
CA GLU A 345 -12.34 3.83 -4.86
C GLU A 345 -12.99 5.18 -5.16
N ASN A 346 -14.21 5.14 -5.68
CA ASN A 346 -14.93 6.33 -6.16
C ASN A 346 -15.29 7.35 -5.05
N TRP A 347 -15.04 7.02 -3.79
CA TRP A 347 -15.20 7.95 -2.69
C TRP A 347 -14.08 9.01 -2.58
N LYS A 348 -12.93 8.78 -3.22
CA LYS A 348 -11.79 9.71 -3.20
C LYS A 348 -12.13 11.03 -3.89
N ASP A 349 -12.93 10.98 -4.95
CA ASP A 349 -13.52 12.14 -5.61
C ASP A 349 -14.99 11.82 -5.92
N GLY A 350 -15.80 11.68 -4.84
CA GLY A 350 -17.19 11.20 -4.92
C GLY A 350 -18.13 12.11 -5.71
N SER A 351 -17.79 13.39 -5.84
CA SER A 351 -18.53 14.36 -6.64
C SER A 351 -18.20 14.31 -8.13
N ASN A 352 -17.10 13.69 -8.52
CA ASN A 352 -16.63 13.60 -9.89
C ASN A 352 -16.38 12.12 -10.28
N PRO A 353 -17.35 11.45 -10.88
CA PRO A 353 -17.18 10.04 -11.30
C PRO A 353 -16.00 9.78 -12.23
N ASN A 354 -15.52 10.81 -12.92
CA ASN A 354 -14.34 10.77 -13.80
C ASN A 354 -13.07 11.30 -13.11
N GLY A 355 -13.08 11.45 -11.79
CA GLY A 355 -11.92 11.83 -11.01
C GLY A 355 -10.80 10.79 -11.14
N TYR A 356 -9.60 11.21 -11.49
CA TYR A 356 -8.51 10.25 -11.76
C TYR A 356 -8.13 9.42 -10.53
N GLU A 357 -8.26 9.96 -9.32
CA GLU A 357 -8.02 9.25 -8.06
C GLU A 357 -8.97 8.06 -7.84
N ASN A 358 -10.13 8.08 -8.48
CA ASN A 358 -11.14 7.02 -8.37
C ASN A 358 -10.82 5.76 -9.17
N HIS A 359 -9.79 5.78 -10.06
CA HIS A 359 -9.65 4.79 -11.13
C HIS A 359 -8.31 4.04 -11.15
N PHE A 360 -7.65 3.91 -10.00
CA PHE A 360 -6.40 3.14 -9.86
C PHE A 360 -6.60 1.63 -9.73
N GLY A 361 -7.82 1.17 -9.46
CA GLY A 361 -8.12 -0.23 -9.21
C GLY A 361 -7.83 -1.16 -10.39
N LEU A 362 -7.48 -2.41 -10.08
CA LEU A 362 -7.45 -3.49 -11.07
C LEU A 362 -8.86 -4.00 -11.43
N PHE A 363 -9.83 -3.68 -10.58
CA PHE A 363 -11.26 -3.92 -10.79
C PHE A 363 -12.03 -2.62 -10.61
N ASN A 364 -13.06 -2.42 -11.44
CA ASN A 364 -14.00 -1.32 -11.24
C ASN A 364 -15.12 -1.69 -10.24
N LEU A 365 -15.94 -0.71 -9.87
CA LEU A 365 -17.07 -0.92 -8.95
C LEU A 365 -18.21 -1.77 -9.55
N GLN A 366 -18.22 -2.00 -10.86
CA GLN A 366 -19.16 -2.88 -11.56
C GLN A 366 -18.73 -4.35 -11.55
N ASN A 367 -17.68 -4.70 -10.77
CA ASN A 367 -17.08 -6.03 -10.67
C ASN A 367 -16.39 -6.49 -11.96
N GLN A 368 -15.94 -5.55 -12.77
CA GLN A 368 -15.22 -5.88 -13.99
C GLN A 368 -13.70 -5.79 -13.74
N ALA A 369 -13.01 -6.84 -14.12
CA ALA A 369 -11.55 -6.87 -14.17
C ALA A 369 -11.08 -6.00 -15.34
N LYS A 370 -10.20 -5.05 -15.06
CA LYS A 370 -9.55 -4.24 -16.09
C LYS A 370 -8.53 -5.07 -16.87
N PHE A 371 -8.02 -4.54 -17.97
CA PHE A 371 -7.20 -5.26 -18.95
C PHE A 371 -6.02 -6.03 -18.34
N ALA A 372 -5.45 -5.50 -17.24
CA ALA A 372 -4.37 -6.16 -16.49
C ALA A 372 -4.69 -7.60 -16.04
N LEU A 373 -5.96 -7.95 -15.91
CA LEU A 373 -6.42 -9.23 -15.38
C LEU A 373 -7.27 -10.04 -16.38
N TRP A 374 -7.43 -9.60 -17.61
CA TRP A 374 -8.26 -10.34 -18.60
C TRP A 374 -7.76 -11.77 -18.82
N ASP A 375 -6.44 -11.97 -18.85
CA ASP A 375 -5.85 -13.31 -18.97
C ASP A 375 -6.23 -14.24 -17.80
N LYS A 376 -6.47 -13.68 -16.61
CA LYS A 376 -6.92 -14.44 -15.42
C LYS A 376 -8.39 -14.86 -15.56
N ILE A 377 -9.22 -13.99 -16.14
CA ILE A 377 -10.60 -14.34 -16.49
C ILE A 377 -10.61 -15.51 -17.51
N ASP A 378 -9.82 -15.39 -18.59
CA ASP A 378 -9.74 -16.43 -19.64
C ASP A 378 -9.27 -17.78 -19.12
N LYS A 379 -8.38 -17.77 -18.14
CA LYS A 379 -7.90 -18.97 -17.44
C LYS A 379 -8.87 -19.49 -16.38
N GLY A 380 -10.03 -18.84 -16.19
CA GLY A 380 -11.04 -19.24 -15.21
C GLY A 380 -10.65 -19.05 -13.74
N ILE A 381 -9.64 -18.21 -13.45
CA ILE A 381 -9.11 -17.99 -12.08
C ILE A 381 -10.20 -17.47 -11.13
N PHE A 382 -11.16 -16.68 -11.63
CA PHE A 382 -12.25 -16.11 -10.85
C PHE A 382 -13.55 -16.92 -10.94
N LYS A 383 -13.54 -18.13 -11.53
CA LYS A 383 -14.75 -18.96 -11.66
C LYS A 383 -15.34 -19.28 -10.28
N GLY A 384 -16.60 -18.91 -10.08
CA GLY A 384 -17.31 -19.10 -8.81
C GLY A 384 -17.03 -18.04 -7.75
N LEU A 385 -16.16 -17.04 -8.03
CA LEU A 385 -15.96 -15.89 -7.18
C LEU A 385 -16.91 -14.75 -7.58
N THR A 386 -17.36 -14.03 -6.57
CA THR A 386 -18.29 -12.90 -6.73
C THR A 386 -17.76 -11.67 -5.99
N ARG A 387 -18.23 -10.51 -6.42
CA ARG A 387 -18.19 -9.26 -5.65
C ARG A 387 -19.58 -8.64 -5.69
N ASN A 388 -20.12 -8.21 -4.55
CA ASN A 388 -21.54 -7.82 -4.43
C ASN A 388 -22.52 -8.91 -4.91
N GLY A 389 -22.17 -10.19 -4.70
CA GLY A 389 -22.96 -11.32 -5.19
C GLY A 389 -23.01 -11.52 -6.72
N LYS A 390 -22.22 -10.73 -7.48
CA LYS A 390 -22.16 -10.80 -8.96
C LYS A 390 -20.82 -11.39 -9.41
N PRO A 391 -20.80 -12.17 -10.49
CA PRO A 391 -19.55 -12.72 -11.03
C PRO A 391 -18.61 -11.62 -11.53
N ILE A 392 -17.31 -11.93 -11.55
CA ILE A 392 -16.29 -11.07 -12.12
C ILE A 392 -16.29 -11.22 -13.63
N THR A 393 -16.41 -10.09 -14.33
CA THR A 393 -16.38 -10.02 -15.81
C THR A 393 -15.24 -9.12 -16.28
N LYS A 394 -15.03 -9.02 -17.61
CA LYS A 394 -14.05 -8.10 -18.19
C LYS A 394 -14.67 -6.73 -18.44
N THR A 395 -13.89 -5.67 -18.33
CA THR A 395 -14.23 -4.37 -18.96
C THR A 395 -14.39 -4.54 -20.47
N TYR A 396 -15.07 -3.59 -21.12
CA TYR A 396 -15.37 -3.64 -22.57
C TYR A 396 -16.03 -4.96 -23.02
N ASP A 397 -16.70 -5.70 -22.13
CA ASP A 397 -17.26 -7.04 -22.38
C ASP A 397 -16.24 -8.02 -23.00
N GLY A 398 -14.95 -7.79 -22.74
CA GLY A 398 -13.83 -8.54 -23.30
C GLY A 398 -13.53 -8.22 -24.77
N ASN A 399 -14.08 -7.15 -25.31
CA ASN A 399 -13.84 -6.70 -26.68
C ASN A 399 -12.53 -5.89 -26.76
N GLU A 400 -11.46 -6.53 -27.19
CA GLU A 400 -10.14 -5.90 -27.32
C GLU A 400 -10.15 -4.74 -28.35
N LYS A 401 -10.97 -4.81 -29.41
CA LYS A 401 -11.07 -3.70 -30.39
C LYS A 401 -11.67 -2.45 -29.75
N ALA A 402 -12.66 -2.60 -28.85
CA ALA A 402 -13.23 -1.49 -28.12
C ALA A 402 -12.21 -0.87 -27.17
N LEU A 403 -11.45 -1.70 -26.44
CA LEU A 403 -10.35 -1.21 -25.60
C LEU A 403 -9.34 -0.38 -26.40
N TRP A 404 -8.91 -0.86 -27.57
CA TRP A 404 -7.93 -0.14 -28.39
C TRP A 404 -8.45 1.18 -28.99
N GLN A 405 -9.76 1.41 -29.04
CA GLN A 405 -10.33 2.72 -29.41
C GLN A 405 -10.09 3.79 -28.34
N ASP A 406 -9.96 3.38 -27.09
CA ASP A 406 -9.72 4.28 -25.96
C ASP A 406 -8.21 4.45 -25.65
N VAL A 407 -7.36 3.59 -26.21
CA VAL A 407 -5.90 3.66 -26.01
C VAL A 407 -5.31 4.83 -26.77
N LYS A 408 -4.62 5.72 -26.05
CA LYS A 408 -4.06 6.96 -26.61
C LYS A 408 -2.54 6.86 -26.70
N VAL A 409 -1.99 7.29 -27.85
CA VAL A 409 -0.54 7.41 -28.01
C VAL A 409 -0.04 8.65 -27.28
N PRO A 410 1.06 8.56 -26.48
CA PRO A 410 1.65 9.73 -25.83
C PRO A 410 2.00 10.82 -26.83
N ARG A 411 1.99 12.08 -26.36
CA ARG A 411 2.37 13.23 -27.19
C ARG A 411 3.85 13.16 -27.56
N PHE A 412 4.23 13.75 -28.68
CA PHE A 412 5.64 13.97 -29.00
C PHE A 412 6.25 14.96 -28.02
N ILE A 413 7.47 14.65 -27.58
CA ILE A 413 8.27 15.61 -26.82
C ILE A 413 8.69 16.69 -27.80
N ASN A 414 8.08 17.88 -27.70
CA ASN A 414 8.55 19.04 -28.43
C ASN A 414 9.90 19.45 -27.84
N LYS A 415 10.94 19.52 -28.65
CA LYS A 415 12.14 20.28 -28.27
C LYS A 415 11.66 21.69 -27.94
N GLN A 416 11.64 22.07 -26.68
CA GLN A 416 11.51 23.47 -26.33
C GLN A 416 12.69 24.17 -26.94
N ASN A 417 12.42 25.12 -27.88
CA ASN A 417 13.39 26.04 -28.45
C ASN A 417 13.97 26.94 -27.35
#